data_fd49dddb5c2f413cd57f15c90364255b
#
_entry.id   fd49dddb5c2f413cd57f15c90364255b
#
_cell.length_a   1.000
_cell.length_b   1.000
_cell.length_c   1.000
_cell.angle_alpha   90.00
_cell.angle_beta   90.00
_cell.angle_gamma   90.00
#
_symmetry.space_group_name_H-M   'P 1'
#
loop_
_entity.id
_entity.type
_entity.pdbx_description
1 polymer ?
#
loop_
_entity_poly.entity_id
_entity_poly.type
_entity_poly.pdbx_seq_one_letter_code
_entity_poly.pdbx_strand_id
1 'polypeptide(L)'
;MIQKVRDFRVTGLWVECANFPEVIEEYRQDFLYCDPPYYLGEDSTLFRGLYPQRNFPIHHDNFKHEVLRDLLHSHKGGFILSYNDSPTIRDWYRDFEIIELPVHYTMGQGEKRIGENRRKKNTAHVKKTVELLIIKRG
;
A
#
# COMPACT_ATOMS: atom_id res chain seq x y z
N MET A 1 19.57 -15.17 10.10
CA MET A 1 18.41 -14.74 9.30
C MET A 1 18.70 -14.73 7.79
N ILE A 2 19.80 -14.14 7.35
CA ILE A 2 20.17 -14.06 5.91
C ILE A 2 20.32 -15.46 5.25
N GLN A 3 20.86 -16.45 5.96
CA GLN A 3 21.03 -17.81 5.43
C GLN A 3 19.71 -18.51 5.12
N LYS A 4 18.69 -18.33 5.97
CA LYS A 4 17.35 -18.91 5.74
C LYS A 4 16.66 -18.34 4.49
N VAL A 5 16.91 -17.08 4.16
CA VAL A 5 16.37 -16.46 2.93
C VAL A 5 17.14 -16.98 1.70
N ARG A 6 18.46 -17.18 1.84
CA ARG A 6 19.32 -17.70 0.76
C ARG A 6 18.92 -19.12 0.34
N ASP A 7 18.50 -19.93 1.29
CA ASP A 7 18.15 -21.34 1.06
C ASP A 7 16.67 -21.55 0.74
N PHE A 8 15.87 -20.45 0.75
CA PHE A 8 14.45 -20.49 0.41
C PHE A 8 14.29 -20.81 -1.09
N ARG A 9 13.58 -21.88 -1.39
CA ARG A 9 13.26 -22.31 -2.74
C ARG A 9 11.77 -22.33 -2.92
N VAL A 10 11.29 -21.64 -3.94
CA VAL A 10 9.88 -21.65 -4.36
C VAL A 10 9.83 -22.13 -5.80
N THR A 11 9.05 -23.15 -6.04
CA THR A 11 8.74 -23.63 -7.40
C THR A 11 7.46 -22.95 -7.89
N GLY A 12 7.43 -22.56 -9.16
CA GLY A 12 6.27 -21.91 -9.75
C GLY A 12 6.17 -20.41 -9.47
N LEU A 13 7.20 -19.79 -8.88
CA LEU A 13 7.30 -18.34 -8.73
C LEU A 13 8.14 -17.78 -9.88
N TRP A 14 7.56 -16.83 -10.60
CA TRP A 14 8.25 -15.99 -11.57
C TRP A 14 8.32 -14.56 -11.03
N VAL A 15 9.46 -13.90 -11.18
CA VAL A 15 9.66 -12.52 -10.72
C VAL A 15 10.30 -11.72 -11.83
N GLU A 16 9.70 -10.60 -12.17
CA GLU A 16 10.21 -9.66 -13.16
C GLU A 16 10.06 -8.21 -12.68
N CYS A 17 10.80 -7.32 -13.31
CA CYS A 17 10.69 -5.88 -13.11
C CYS A 17 10.02 -5.27 -14.35
N ALA A 18 8.77 -4.87 -14.21
CA ALA A 18 7.98 -4.31 -15.30
C ALA A 18 7.10 -3.14 -14.82
N ASN A 19 6.58 -2.35 -15.78
CA ASN A 19 5.62 -1.28 -15.46
C ASN A 19 4.23 -1.87 -15.25
N PHE A 20 3.53 -1.44 -14.21
CA PHE A 20 2.22 -2.00 -13.87
C PHE A 20 1.17 -1.90 -14.99
N PRO A 21 1.12 -0.86 -15.87
CA PRO A 21 0.15 -0.84 -16.96
C PRO A 21 0.36 -1.99 -17.95
N GLU A 22 1.61 -2.30 -18.27
CA GLU A 22 1.96 -3.39 -19.19
C GLU A 22 1.58 -4.74 -18.58
N VAL A 23 1.88 -4.94 -17.29
CA VAL A 23 1.55 -6.18 -16.57
C VAL A 23 0.03 -6.39 -16.49
N ILE A 24 -0.75 -5.35 -16.13
CA ILE A 24 -2.21 -5.48 -16.02
C ILE A 24 -2.84 -5.80 -17.38
N GLU A 25 -2.33 -5.24 -18.47
CA GLU A 25 -2.82 -5.55 -19.82
C GLU A 25 -2.43 -6.96 -20.28
N GLU A 26 -1.23 -7.41 -19.98
CA GLU A 26 -0.76 -8.76 -20.30
C GLU A 26 -1.59 -9.83 -19.59
N TYR A 27 -1.84 -9.63 -18.27
CA TYR A 27 -2.58 -10.56 -17.42
C TYR A 27 -4.06 -10.16 -17.25
N ARG A 28 -4.65 -9.52 -18.24
CA ARG A 28 -5.99 -8.91 -18.17
C ARG A 28 -7.15 -9.85 -17.81
N GLN A 29 -6.95 -11.16 -17.90
CA GLN A 29 -7.96 -12.17 -17.56
C GLN A 29 -7.62 -12.96 -16.30
N ASP A 30 -6.42 -12.76 -15.78
CA ASP A 30 -5.94 -13.48 -14.60
C ASP A 30 -6.39 -12.81 -13.31
N PHE A 31 -6.17 -13.49 -12.20
CA PHE A 31 -6.42 -12.92 -10.89
C PHE A 31 -5.22 -12.09 -10.45
N LEU A 32 -5.44 -10.84 -10.07
CA LEU A 32 -4.40 -9.92 -9.63
C LEU A 32 -4.45 -9.66 -8.13
N TYR A 33 -3.29 -9.58 -7.49
CA TYR A 33 -3.12 -8.92 -6.20
C TYR A 33 -2.29 -7.67 -6.40
N CYS A 34 -2.86 -6.51 -6.07
CA CYS A 34 -2.25 -5.20 -6.26
C CYS A 34 -1.99 -4.53 -4.92
N ASP A 35 -0.75 -4.14 -4.69
CA ASP A 35 -0.31 -3.40 -3.50
C ASP A 35 0.48 -2.15 -3.93
N PRO A 36 -0.21 -1.13 -4.48
CA PRO A 36 0.43 0.08 -4.96
C PRO A 36 0.91 0.95 -3.80
N PRO A 37 1.76 1.95 -4.07
CA PRO A 37 1.99 3.03 -3.13
C PRO A 37 0.66 3.63 -2.68
N TYR A 38 0.55 3.99 -1.39
CA TYR A 38 -0.68 4.56 -0.87
C TYR A 38 -1.00 5.92 -1.48
N TYR A 39 -2.29 6.19 -1.67
CA TYR A 39 -2.76 7.47 -2.17
C TYR A 39 -2.60 8.56 -1.11
N LEU A 40 -1.77 9.55 -1.41
CA LEU A 40 -1.46 10.68 -0.54
C LEU A 40 -2.15 11.96 -1.04
N GLY A 41 -3.45 11.92 -1.28
CA GLY A 41 -4.21 13.11 -1.64
C GLY A 41 -4.03 14.26 -0.66
N GLU A 42 -4.47 15.47 -1.02
CA GLU A 42 -4.26 16.70 -0.25
C GLU A 42 -4.73 16.58 1.21
N ASP A 43 -5.71 15.72 1.48
CA ASP A 43 -6.29 15.47 2.81
C ASP A 43 -5.64 14.35 3.60
N SER A 44 -4.58 13.72 3.08
CA SER A 44 -3.92 12.61 3.75
C SER A 44 -3.03 13.09 4.91
N THR A 45 -3.64 13.27 6.07
CA THR A 45 -2.90 13.56 7.32
C THR A 45 -2.12 12.37 7.85
N LEU A 46 -2.31 11.17 7.29
CA LEU A 46 -1.76 9.91 7.79
C LEU A 46 -0.29 9.72 7.49
N PHE A 47 0.20 10.27 6.39
CA PHE A 47 1.48 9.88 5.82
C PHE A 47 2.64 10.83 6.05
N ARG A 48 2.40 12.06 6.41
CA ARG A 48 3.50 13.00 6.70
C ARG A 48 4.43 12.56 7.85
N GLY A 49 4.03 11.54 8.61
CA GLY A 49 4.82 10.99 9.72
C GLY A 49 5.33 9.56 9.56
N LEU A 50 4.84 8.78 8.59
CA LEU A 50 5.21 7.38 8.40
C LEU A 50 6.47 7.18 7.55
N TYR A 51 6.72 8.08 6.61
CA TYR A 51 7.94 8.08 5.81
C TYR A 51 8.74 9.33 6.14
N PRO A 52 9.77 9.23 7.00
CA PRO A 52 10.66 10.34 7.23
C PRO A 52 11.27 10.75 5.89
N GLN A 53 11.25 12.04 5.61
CA GLN A 53 11.89 12.65 4.44
C GLN A 53 13.38 12.35 4.47
N ARG A 54 13.76 11.17 4.10
CA ARG A 54 15.13 10.82 3.78
C ARG A 54 15.25 10.88 2.28
N ASN A 55 16.25 11.61 1.79
CA ASN A 55 16.78 11.86 0.45
C ASN A 55 16.61 10.78 -0.66
N PHE A 56 15.64 9.89 -0.53
CA PHE A 56 15.20 9.00 -1.59
C PHE A 56 13.94 9.60 -2.18
N PRO A 57 13.87 9.81 -3.49
CA PRO A 57 12.62 10.10 -4.15
C PRO A 57 11.70 8.90 -3.90
N ILE A 58 10.87 9.02 -2.88
CA ILE A 58 9.82 8.05 -2.65
C ILE A 58 8.90 8.21 -3.84
N HIS A 59 8.78 7.17 -4.64
CA HIS A 59 8.03 7.15 -5.90
C HIS A 59 6.51 7.35 -5.69
N HIS A 60 6.08 7.72 -4.49
CA HIS A 60 4.69 7.96 -4.16
C HIS A 60 4.09 9.15 -4.92
N ASP A 61 4.88 10.24 -5.09
CA ASP A 61 4.37 11.47 -5.73
C ASP A 61 4.17 11.33 -7.25
N ASN A 62 4.77 10.30 -7.85
CA ASN A 62 4.73 10.08 -9.29
C ASN A 62 3.91 8.85 -9.71
N PHE A 63 3.37 8.09 -8.77
CA PHE A 63 2.55 6.95 -9.10
C PHE A 63 1.21 7.40 -9.69
N LYS A 64 0.84 6.82 -10.82
CA LYS A 64 -0.36 7.19 -11.58
C LYS A 64 -1.58 6.41 -11.07
N HIS A 65 -2.12 6.84 -9.94
CA HIS A 65 -3.26 6.19 -9.28
C HIS A 65 -4.51 6.12 -10.16
N GLU A 66 -4.78 7.19 -10.96
CA GLU A 66 -5.91 7.22 -11.87
C GLU A 66 -5.76 6.19 -12.99
N VAL A 67 -4.53 6.01 -13.50
CA VAL A 67 -4.26 4.98 -14.52
C VAL A 67 -4.50 3.58 -13.96
N LEU A 68 -4.06 3.33 -12.72
CA LEU A 68 -4.33 2.05 -12.06
C LEU A 68 -5.83 1.82 -11.89
N ARG A 69 -6.58 2.83 -11.45
CA ARG A 69 -8.04 2.78 -11.33
C ARG A 69 -8.68 2.37 -12.66
N ASP A 70 -8.35 3.08 -13.74
CA ASP A 70 -8.98 2.88 -15.05
C ASP A 70 -8.67 1.47 -15.62
N LEU A 71 -7.45 1.01 -15.44
CA LEU A 71 -7.04 -0.34 -15.81
C LEU A 71 -7.79 -1.41 -15.02
N LEU A 72 -7.94 -1.25 -13.69
CA LEU A 72 -8.65 -2.21 -12.85
C LEU A 72 -10.16 -2.21 -13.12
N HIS A 73 -10.77 -1.08 -13.45
CA HIS A 73 -12.16 -1.04 -13.88
C HIS A 73 -12.39 -1.81 -15.19
N SER A 74 -11.44 -1.74 -16.12
CA SER A 74 -11.51 -2.46 -17.40
C SER A 74 -11.00 -3.90 -17.34
N HIS A 75 -10.32 -4.29 -16.25
CA HIS A 75 -9.77 -5.62 -16.05
C HIS A 75 -10.88 -6.68 -16.06
N LYS A 76 -10.68 -7.79 -16.77
CA LYS A 76 -11.70 -8.82 -16.95
C LYS A 76 -11.65 -9.93 -15.91
N GLY A 77 -10.45 -10.20 -15.37
CA GLY A 77 -10.27 -11.13 -14.26
C GLY A 77 -10.70 -10.56 -12.92
N GLY A 78 -10.54 -11.34 -11.87
CA GLY A 78 -10.72 -10.87 -10.50
C GLY A 78 -9.49 -10.14 -9.99
N PHE A 79 -9.66 -9.32 -8.93
CA PHE A 79 -8.51 -8.74 -8.25
C PHE A 79 -8.77 -8.49 -6.77
N ILE A 80 -7.69 -8.41 -6.01
CA ILE A 80 -7.63 -7.79 -4.69
C ILE A 80 -6.66 -6.61 -4.77
N LEU A 81 -7.11 -5.45 -4.32
CA LEU A 81 -6.31 -4.23 -4.28
C LEU A 81 -6.27 -3.72 -2.85
N SER A 82 -5.06 -3.52 -2.29
CA SER A 82 -4.89 -2.90 -0.98
C SER A 82 -4.66 -1.40 -1.11
N TYR A 83 -5.33 -0.61 -0.26
CA TYR A 83 -5.15 0.84 -0.20
C TYR A 83 -5.36 1.38 1.22
N ASN A 84 -4.79 2.57 1.47
CA ASN A 84 -5.18 3.36 2.64
C ASN A 84 -6.61 3.89 2.48
N ASP A 85 -7.32 4.00 3.60
CA ASP A 85 -8.65 4.59 3.61
C ASP A 85 -8.59 6.09 3.31
N SER A 86 -9.35 6.49 2.30
CA SER A 86 -9.59 7.90 1.97
C SER A 86 -10.91 8.05 1.20
N PRO A 87 -11.58 9.22 1.29
CA PRO A 87 -12.80 9.48 0.53
C PRO A 87 -12.62 9.26 -0.98
N THR A 88 -11.48 9.69 -1.52
CA THR A 88 -11.15 9.54 -2.94
C THR A 88 -11.06 8.08 -3.36
N ILE A 89 -10.37 7.24 -2.59
CA ILE A 89 -10.25 5.82 -2.89
C ILE A 89 -11.61 5.14 -2.79
N ARG A 90 -12.41 5.45 -1.76
CA ARG A 90 -13.76 4.90 -1.64
C ARG A 90 -14.67 5.29 -2.81
N ASP A 91 -14.57 6.53 -3.30
CA ASP A 91 -15.34 6.98 -4.47
C ASP A 91 -14.89 6.29 -5.76
N TRP A 92 -13.58 6.18 -5.98
CA TRP A 92 -13.03 5.54 -7.17
C TRP A 92 -13.39 4.07 -7.32
N TYR A 93 -13.56 3.36 -6.21
CA TYR A 93 -13.79 1.92 -6.19
C TYR A 93 -15.15 1.53 -5.59
N ARG A 94 -16.10 2.47 -5.51
CA ARG A 94 -17.42 2.26 -4.90
C ARG A 94 -18.25 1.13 -5.52
N ASP A 95 -17.94 0.76 -6.78
CA ASP A 95 -18.64 -0.29 -7.50
C ASP A 95 -18.12 -1.71 -7.18
N PHE A 96 -17.07 -1.79 -6.35
CA PHE A 96 -16.47 -3.05 -5.91
C PHE A 96 -16.76 -3.33 -4.44
N GLU A 97 -16.55 -4.56 -4.04
CA GLU A 97 -16.62 -4.93 -2.61
C GLU A 97 -15.46 -4.30 -1.85
N ILE A 98 -15.74 -3.54 -0.79
CA ILE A 98 -14.73 -2.91 0.06
C ILE A 98 -14.79 -3.51 1.44
N ILE A 99 -13.68 -4.12 1.89
CA ILE A 99 -13.50 -4.66 3.23
C ILE A 99 -12.55 -3.74 4.00
N GLU A 100 -12.98 -3.32 5.19
CA GLU A 100 -12.19 -2.50 6.09
C GLU A 100 -11.34 -3.38 7.01
N LEU A 101 -10.03 -3.17 6.99
CA LEU A 101 -9.09 -3.83 7.89
C LEU A 101 -8.59 -2.84 8.93
N PRO A 102 -8.95 -3.01 10.21
CA PRO A 102 -8.37 -2.20 11.26
C PRO A 102 -6.89 -2.60 11.45
N VAL A 103 -5.98 -1.69 11.14
CA VAL A 103 -4.55 -1.90 11.28
C VAL A 103 -4.00 -1.06 12.42
N HIS A 104 -3.18 -1.68 13.26
CA HIS A 104 -2.45 -1.01 14.31
C HIS A 104 -0.99 -0.86 13.90
N TYR A 105 -0.62 0.31 13.40
CA TYR A 105 0.79 0.60 13.20
C TYR A 105 1.45 0.92 14.54
N THR A 106 2.25 0.00 15.04
CA THR A 106 3.21 0.31 16.06
C THR A 106 4.34 1.10 15.37
N MET A 107 4.33 2.41 15.51
CA MET A 107 5.42 3.26 15.03
C MET A 107 6.72 2.72 15.63
N GLY A 108 7.52 2.09 14.79
CA GLY A 108 8.77 1.48 15.21
C GLY A 108 9.64 2.47 15.96
N GLN A 109 10.18 2.04 17.10
CA GLN A 109 11.08 2.80 17.95
C GLN A 109 12.44 3.07 17.28
N GLY A 110 12.46 3.41 15.98
CA GLY A 110 13.69 3.62 15.21
C GLY A 110 14.29 5.02 15.31
N GLU A 111 13.57 6.00 15.78
CA GLU A 111 14.11 7.33 15.95
C GLU A 111 14.49 7.60 17.40
N LYS A 112 15.79 7.53 17.70
CA LYS A 112 16.36 8.20 18.86
C LYS A 112 16.05 9.70 18.72
N ARG A 113 14.96 10.14 19.31
CA ARG A 113 14.72 11.58 19.50
C ARG A 113 15.83 12.13 20.39
N ILE A 114 16.79 12.81 19.77
CA ILE A 114 17.78 13.64 20.46
C ILE A 114 17.05 14.93 20.80
N GLY A 115 16.69 15.12 22.07
CA GLY A 115 16.03 16.34 22.52
C GLY A 115 15.19 16.16 23.79
N GLU A 116 14.84 17.25 24.43
CA GLU A 116 14.25 17.38 25.78
C GLU A 116 12.91 16.68 26.05
N ASN A 117 12.28 16.05 25.05
CA ASN A 117 11.01 15.34 25.21
C ASN A 117 11.13 13.90 25.73
N ARG A 118 12.30 13.53 26.27
CA ARG A 118 12.55 12.19 26.86
C ARG A 118 11.76 11.92 28.15
N ARG A 119 11.05 12.89 28.71
CA ARG A 119 10.42 12.81 30.03
C ARG A 119 8.94 12.43 30.03
N LYS A 120 8.24 12.36 28.91
CA LYS A 120 6.86 11.82 28.85
C LYS A 120 6.86 10.39 28.38
N LYS A 121 7.32 9.47 29.28
CA LYS A 121 7.00 8.06 29.22
C LYS A 121 5.47 7.91 29.39
N ASN A 122 4.85 7.18 28.49
CA ASN A 122 3.49 6.61 28.53
C ASN A 122 2.42 7.22 27.61
N THR A 123 2.76 7.66 26.42
CA THR A 123 1.78 7.66 25.36
C THR A 123 2.31 6.81 24.21
N ALA A 124 1.97 5.52 24.22
CA ALA A 124 2.05 4.72 23.01
C ALA A 124 1.05 5.33 22.03
N HIS A 125 1.52 6.17 21.11
CA HIS A 125 0.70 6.66 20.03
C HIS A 125 0.47 5.52 19.02
N VAL A 126 -0.35 4.56 19.42
CA VAL A 126 -0.91 3.58 18.50
C VAL A 126 -1.95 4.33 17.67
N LYS A 127 -1.58 4.75 16.50
CA LYS A 127 -2.54 5.35 15.58
C LYS A 127 -3.33 4.19 14.96
N LYS A 128 -4.60 4.09 15.31
CA LYS A 128 -5.52 3.19 14.63
C LYS A 128 -5.75 3.74 13.24
N THR A 129 -5.45 2.97 12.24
CA THR A 129 -5.70 3.27 10.85
C THR A 129 -6.54 2.17 10.25
N VAL A 130 -7.26 2.48 9.19
CA VAL A 130 -8.01 1.50 8.43
C VAL A 130 -7.33 1.36 7.09
N GLU A 131 -7.08 0.14 6.67
CA GLU A 131 -6.73 -0.21 5.31
C GLU A 131 -7.96 -0.79 4.61
N LEU A 132 -8.02 -0.59 3.32
CA LEU A 132 -9.09 -1.11 2.48
C LEU A 132 -8.56 -2.27 1.64
N LEU A 133 -9.30 -3.38 1.64
CA LEU A 133 -9.20 -4.37 0.59
C LEU A 133 -10.38 -4.20 -0.35
N ILE A 134 -10.07 -3.90 -1.59
CA ILE A 134 -11.03 -3.68 -2.67
C ILE A 134 -11.01 -4.93 -3.55
N ILE A 135 -12.16 -5.55 -3.73
CA ILE A 135 -12.26 -6.89 -4.30
C ILE A 135 -13.20 -6.88 -5.51
N LYS A 136 -12.71 -7.40 -6.61
CA LYS A 136 -13.50 -7.83 -7.76
C LYS A 136 -13.42 -9.35 -7.85
N ARG A 137 -14.57 -10.00 -7.80
CA ARG A 137 -14.65 -11.44 -8.07
C ARG A 137 -14.59 -11.68 -9.59
N GLY A 138 -13.82 -12.66 -10.01
CA GLY A 138 -13.73 -13.06 -11.41
C GLY A 138 -15.00 -13.77 -11.88
#